data_ff8eadc3a04f32696afadf0b934a6bb5
#
_entry.id   ff8eadc3a04f32696afadf0b934a6bb5
#
_cell.length_a   1.000
_cell.length_b   1.000
_cell.length_c   1.000
_cell.angle_alpha   90.00
_cell.angle_beta   90.00
_cell.angle_gamma   90.00
#
_symmetry.space_group_name_H-M   'P 1'
#
loop_
_entity.id
_entity.type
_entity.pdbx_description
1 polymer ?
#
loop_
_entity_poly.entity_id
_entity_poly.type
_entity_poly.pdbx_seq_one_letter_code
_entity_poly.pdbx_strand_id
1 'polypeptide(L)'
;MKTDIEIAQSCTLLPITAIGEKLGLTEEQLECYGRYKAKLLPSATAGKPQTGKLILVTAINPTAAGEGKTTTSIGLADSLSALGKKTVLALREPSLGPVFGLKGGATGGGWAQVAPMEDINLHFTGDFHAIGAANNLLAAMVDNHIYQGNALDIQQVTWRRCVDMNDRQLRYILCGLGGKGNGVPREEGFDITVATEVMAVLCLSENLADLKARLARMIVGYNGHGQPVTAGDLKAAGAMAALLKDAIRPNLAQSLEGTPAIIHGGPFANIAHGCNSVAATKAALRLGDYVVTEAGFGADLGAEKFLDIKCRGSGLRPDAVVIVATVRALKLHGGADKTQLAAEDTAALRRGIPNLLRHIKNITQIYGLPAVVALNRFTSDSAAELALVQEACAAYGAEVALSEVWEKGSRGGMELAYGVLRALERENHFRFAYDAALPIRDKLLALTQRVYGGRNVAYTEEADREIDRLTELGFGGLPVCVAKTQYSLSDDPTKLGAPQDFILTVRKVKVSAGAGFIVALTGDILTMPGLPKTPAAEAIDVDENGVISGLF
;
A
#
# COMPACT_ATOMS: atom_id res chain seq x y z
N MET A 1 -10.97 -27.86 7.39
CA MET A 1 -10.47 -26.64 8.06
C MET A 1 -11.42 -25.54 7.63
N LYS A 2 -11.87 -24.67 8.54
CA LYS A 2 -12.75 -23.55 8.16
C LYS A 2 -12.00 -22.59 7.23
N THR A 3 -12.71 -22.00 6.26
CA THR A 3 -12.21 -20.92 5.41
C THR A 3 -12.10 -19.62 6.19
N ASP A 4 -11.40 -18.62 5.66
CA ASP A 4 -11.21 -17.33 6.34
C ASP A 4 -12.56 -16.63 6.60
N ILE A 5 -13.51 -16.68 5.66
CA ILE A 5 -14.85 -16.13 5.86
C ILE A 5 -15.66 -16.91 6.91
N GLU A 6 -15.58 -18.23 6.93
CA GLU A 6 -16.27 -19.05 7.95
C GLU A 6 -15.72 -18.78 9.35
N ILE A 7 -14.41 -18.51 9.50
CA ILE A 7 -13.80 -18.09 10.75
C ILE A 7 -14.36 -16.74 11.16
N ALA A 8 -14.34 -15.76 10.27
CA ALA A 8 -14.84 -14.40 10.53
C ALA A 8 -16.31 -14.40 10.94
N GLN A 9 -17.17 -15.14 10.21
CA GLN A 9 -18.60 -15.26 10.50
C GLN A 9 -18.90 -16.01 11.81
N SER A 10 -17.99 -16.88 12.27
CA SER A 10 -18.14 -17.60 13.55
C SER A 10 -17.78 -16.77 14.78
N CYS A 11 -17.18 -15.59 14.61
CA CYS A 11 -16.74 -14.73 15.71
C CYS A 11 -17.83 -13.76 16.15
N THR A 12 -17.93 -13.51 17.46
CA THR A 12 -18.80 -12.48 18.01
C THR A 12 -18.03 -11.17 18.11
N LEU A 13 -18.44 -10.19 17.31
CA LEU A 13 -17.82 -8.87 17.29
C LEU A 13 -18.39 -7.96 18.39
N LEU A 14 -17.53 -7.10 18.92
CA LEU A 14 -17.94 -6.01 19.81
C LEU A 14 -18.64 -4.89 19.02
N PRO A 15 -19.61 -4.17 19.62
CA PRO A 15 -20.11 -2.93 19.02
C PRO A 15 -18.97 -1.94 18.80
N ILE A 16 -19.04 -1.16 17.72
CA ILE A 16 -17.96 -0.24 17.36
C ILE A 16 -17.75 0.86 18.43
N THR A 17 -18.80 1.22 19.15
CA THR A 17 -18.71 2.14 20.30
C THR A 17 -17.83 1.60 21.42
N ALA A 18 -17.93 0.29 21.73
CA ALA A 18 -17.06 -0.37 22.71
C ALA A 18 -15.59 -0.43 22.23
N ILE A 19 -15.37 -0.52 20.92
CA ILE A 19 -14.01 -0.39 20.34
C ILE A 19 -13.50 1.05 20.47
N GLY A 20 -14.37 2.04 20.27
CA GLY A 20 -14.05 3.45 20.50
C GLY A 20 -13.68 3.74 21.95
N GLU A 21 -14.40 3.17 22.91
CA GLU A 21 -14.12 3.28 24.35
C GLU A 21 -12.72 2.75 24.72
N LYS A 22 -12.24 1.65 24.10
CA LYS A 22 -10.86 1.16 24.27
C LYS A 22 -9.81 2.21 23.85
N LEU A 23 -10.15 3.10 22.93
CA LEU A 23 -9.32 4.21 22.48
C LEU A 23 -9.50 5.50 23.32
N GLY A 24 -10.43 5.48 24.28
CA GLY A 24 -10.82 6.64 25.07
C GLY A 24 -11.66 7.64 24.27
N LEU A 25 -12.47 7.15 23.35
CA LEU A 25 -13.39 7.94 22.53
C LEU A 25 -14.81 7.82 23.09
N THR A 26 -15.58 8.91 22.96
CA THR A 26 -17.02 8.92 23.21
C THR A 26 -17.77 8.64 21.90
N GLU A 27 -19.04 8.27 22.00
CA GLU A 27 -19.90 8.03 20.85
C GLU A 27 -20.02 9.28 19.93
N GLU A 28 -20.02 10.47 20.50
CA GLU A 28 -20.06 11.76 19.78
C GLU A 28 -18.81 12.03 18.91
N GLN A 29 -17.73 11.28 19.11
CA GLN A 29 -16.50 11.34 18.32
C GLN A 29 -16.47 10.32 17.18
N LEU A 30 -17.55 9.53 17.04
CA LEU A 30 -17.72 8.50 16.04
C LEU A 30 -18.95 8.81 15.16
N GLU A 31 -18.83 8.57 13.87
CA GLU A 31 -19.95 8.50 12.95
C GLU A 31 -20.16 7.02 12.58
N CYS A 32 -21.15 6.37 13.23
CA CYS A 32 -21.38 4.95 13.08
C CYS A 32 -22.00 4.59 11.72
N TYR A 33 -21.40 3.62 11.05
CA TYR A 33 -21.91 2.99 9.83
C TYR A 33 -22.40 1.57 10.18
N GLY A 34 -23.57 1.49 10.83
CA GLY A 34 -24.08 0.26 11.43
C GLY A 34 -23.39 -0.06 12.77
N ARG A 35 -23.42 -1.35 13.15
CA ARG A 35 -23.01 -1.78 14.51
C ARG A 35 -21.51 -1.96 14.70
N TYR A 36 -20.77 -2.25 13.63
CA TYR A 36 -19.40 -2.78 13.74
C TYR A 36 -18.34 -1.91 13.03
N LYS A 37 -18.72 -0.78 12.46
CA LYS A 37 -17.80 0.14 11.79
C LYS A 37 -18.22 1.59 12.00
N ALA A 38 -17.27 2.51 12.00
CA ALA A 38 -17.51 3.95 12.16
C ALA A 38 -16.42 4.76 11.46
N LYS A 39 -16.72 6.02 11.15
CA LYS A 39 -15.68 7.01 10.84
C LYS A 39 -15.26 7.74 12.09
N LEU A 40 -13.96 8.02 12.21
CA LEU A 40 -13.41 8.90 13.23
C LEU A 40 -13.71 10.36 12.87
N LEU A 41 -14.42 11.06 13.73
CA LEU A 41 -14.63 12.51 13.57
C LEU A 41 -13.33 13.28 13.91
N PRO A 42 -13.13 14.49 13.39
CA PRO A 42 -11.95 15.30 13.70
C PRO A 42 -11.72 15.52 15.19
N SER A 43 -12.81 15.59 15.98
CA SER A 43 -12.78 15.70 17.44
C SER A 43 -12.15 14.50 18.15
N ALA A 44 -12.13 13.33 17.52
CA ALA A 44 -11.53 12.11 18.10
C ALA A 44 -10.03 12.26 18.40
N THR A 45 -9.34 13.09 17.62
CA THR A 45 -7.89 13.29 17.73
C THR A 45 -7.49 14.73 18.01
N ALA A 46 -8.45 15.66 18.06
CA ALA A 46 -8.17 17.08 18.32
C ALA A 46 -7.47 17.28 19.67
N GLY A 47 -6.36 18.05 19.66
CA GLY A 47 -5.59 18.36 20.87
C GLY A 47 -4.80 17.20 21.48
N LYS A 48 -4.94 15.98 20.99
CA LYS A 48 -4.17 14.82 21.51
C LYS A 48 -2.74 14.82 20.93
N PRO A 49 -1.70 14.63 21.75
CA PRO A 49 -0.33 14.52 21.29
C PRO A 49 -0.12 13.19 20.52
N GLN A 50 0.85 13.18 19.63
CA GLN A 50 1.25 11.99 18.87
C GLN A 50 2.38 11.30 19.64
N THR A 51 2.04 10.37 20.52
CA THR A 51 2.98 9.71 21.45
C THR A 51 3.18 8.21 21.20
N GLY A 52 2.34 7.61 20.36
CA GLY A 52 2.41 6.18 20.05
C GLY A 52 3.70 5.80 19.32
N LYS A 53 4.14 4.56 19.54
CA LYS A 53 5.29 3.94 18.85
C LYS A 53 4.83 3.33 17.53
N LEU A 54 5.47 3.72 16.43
CA LEU A 54 5.12 3.27 15.08
C LEU A 54 5.93 2.03 14.69
N ILE A 55 5.25 0.92 14.48
CA ILE A 55 5.81 -0.36 14.04
C ILE A 55 5.39 -0.59 12.59
N LEU A 56 6.37 -0.63 11.68
CA LEU A 56 6.13 -0.89 10.26
C LEU A 56 6.33 -2.38 9.96
N VAL A 57 5.29 -3.04 9.42
CA VAL A 57 5.39 -4.41 8.92
C VAL A 57 5.61 -4.37 7.40
N THR A 58 6.67 -5.02 6.96
CA THR A 58 7.02 -5.22 5.55
C THR A 58 7.39 -6.67 5.29
N ALA A 59 7.91 -7.02 4.12
CA ALA A 59 8.31 -8.39 3.82
C ALA A 59 9.53 -8.44 2.89
N ILE A 60 10.02 -9.65 2.64
CA ILE A 60 10.90 -9.98 1.50
C ILE A 60 10.14 -9.88 0.18
N ASN A 61 10.81 -10.01 -0.96
CA ASN A 61 10.14 -10.08 -2.26
C ASN A 61 9.15 -11.26 -2.27
N PRO A 62 7.86 -11.04 -2.65
CA PRO A 62 6.81 -12.02 -2.44
C PRO A 62 6.76 -13.11 -3.50
N THR A 63 6.12 -14.22 -3.13
CA THR A 63 5.53 -15.17 -4.07
C THR A 63 4.21 -14.64 -4.65
N ALA A 64 3.64 -15.33 -5.63
CA ALA A 64 2.32 -15.00 -6.16
C ALA A 64 1.20 -15.10 -5.09
N ALA A 65 1.36 -15.99 -4.10
CA ALA A 65 0.41 -16.16 -2.99
C ALA A 65 0.52 -15.06 -1.91
N GLY A 66 1.64 -14.31 -1.90
CA GLY A 66 1.96 -13.34 -0.85
C GLY A 66 2.61 -13.98 0.39
N GLU A 67 3.07 -13.13 1.32
CA GLU A 67 3.88 -13.58 2.47
C GLU A 67 3.14 -13.44 3.82
N GLY A 68 1.87 -13.05 3.80
CA GLY A 68 1.06 -12.93 5.01
C GLY A 68 1.37 -11.68 5.85
N LYS A 69 1.76 -10.57 5.23
CA LYS A 69 2.03 -9.31 5.95
C LYS A 69 0.84 -8.83 6.78
N THR A 70 -0.33 -8.75 6.17
CA THR A 70 -1.55 -8.27 6.84
C THR A 70 -1.92 -9.19 8.00
N THR A 71 -1.88 -10.51 7.79
CA THR A 71 -2.09 -11.52 8.83
C THR A 71 -1.08 -11.36 9.97
N THR A 72 0.21 -11.18 9.64
CA THR A 72 1.26 -10.94 10.65
C THR A 72 1.05 -9.61 11.39
N SER A 73 0.63 -8.55 10.69
CA SER A 73 0.35 -7.24 11.31
C SER A 73 -0.79 -7.32 12.32
N ILE A 74 -1.88 -8.00 11.96
CA ILE A 74 -3.04 -8.18 12.81
C ILE A 74 -2.69 -9.07 14.01
N GLY A 75 -2.07 -10.22 13.77
CA GLY A 75 -1.68 -11.13 14.85
C GLY A 75 -0.66 -10.51 15.81
N LEU A 76 0.28 -9.69 15.30
CA LEU A 76 1.20 -8.92 16.15
C LEU A 76 0.44 -7.90 17.03
N ALA A 77 -0.50 -7.18 16.45
CA ALA A 77 -1.29 -6.21 17.20
C ALA A 77 -2.16 -6.88 18.27
N ASP A 78 -2.79 -8.01 17.93
CA ASP A 78 -3.56 -8.82 18.89
C ASP A 78 -2.65 -9.37 20.01
N SER A 79 -1.43 -9.83 19.68
CA SER A 79 -0.45 -10.29 20.66
C SER A 79 0.00 -9.18 21.61
N LEU A 80 0.29 -7.98 21.08
CA LEU A 80 0.61 -6.81 21.89
C LEU A 80 -0.57 -6.43 22.80
N SER A 81 -1.80 -6.47 22.27
CA SER A 81 -3.02 -6.21 23.05
C SER A 81 -3.20 -7.27 24.16
N ALA A 82 -2.95 -8.55 23.88
CA ALA A 82 -2.99 -9.63 24.85
C ALA A 82 -1.93 -9.48 25.97
N LEU A 83 -0.82 -8.78 25.68
CA LEU A 83 0.19 -8.36 26.68
C LEU A 83 -0.21 -7.08 27.45
N GLY A 84 -1.46 -6.62 27.30
CA GLY A 84 -1.96 -5.42 27.98
C GLY A 84 -1.47 -4.11 27.40
N LYS A 85 -0.91 -4.11 26.19
CA LYS A 85 -0.47 -2.89 25.49
C LYS A 85 -1.65 -2.24 24.77
N LYS A 86 -1.79 -0.92 24.87
CA LYS A 86 -2.79 -0.16 24.13
C LYS A 86 -2.38 -0.05 22.67
N THR A 87 -2.81 -1.03 21.88
CA THR A 87 -2.39 -1.23 20.49
C THR A 87 -3.48 -0.82 19.52
N VAL A 88 -3.10 -0.23 18.39
CA VAL A 88 -3.97 0.15 17.28
C VAL A 88 -3.37 -0.34 15.97
N LEU A 89 -4.18 -0.99 15.15
CA LEU A 89 -3.85 -1.29 13.76
C LEU A 89 -4.09 -0.07 12.87
N ALA A 90 -3.23 0.14 11.88
CA ALA A 90 -3.42 1.14 10.83
C ALA A 90 -3.18 0.50 9.46
N LEU A 91 -4.26 0.09 8.78
CA LEU A 91 -4.23 -0.77 7.60
C LEU A 91 -4.81 -0.08 6.36
N ARG A 92 -4.58 -0.70 5.20
CA ARG A 92 -5.20 -0.29 3.93
C ARG A 92 -6.57 -0.90 3.78
N GLU A 93 -7.44 -0.19 3.09
CA GLU A 93 -8.71 -0.69 2.58
C GLU A 93 -8.46 -1.47 1.28
N PRO A 94 -9.07 -2.66 1.07
CA PRO A 94 -8.94 -3.43 -0.17
C PRO A 94 -9.75 -2.83 -1.32
N SER A 95 -9.27 -3.04 -2.54
CA SER A 95 -9.95 -2.68 -3.79
C SER A 95 -10.74 -3.89 -4.33
N LEU A 96 -11.90 -3.64 -4.92
CA LEU A 96 -12.77 -4.67 -5.49
C LEU A 96 -12.09 -5.49 -6.60
N GLY A 97 -11.27 -4.84 -7.43
CA GLY A 97 -10.59 -5.54 -8.52
C GLY A 97 -9.74 -6.73 -8.05
N PRO A 98 -8.82 -6.58 -7.09
CA PRO A 98 -8.11 -7.69 -6.47
C PRO A 98 -9.02 -8.70 -5.76
N VAL A 99 -10.07 -8.26 -5.07
CA VAL A 99 -11.02 -9.12 -4.34
C VAL A 99 -11.73 -10.07 -5.29
N PHE A 100 -12.25 -9.57 -6.40
CA PHE A 100 -12.93 -10.37 -7.42
C PHE A 100 -11.96 -11.02 -8.44
N GLY A 101 -10.66 -10.71 -8.37
CA GLY A 101 -9.62 -11.20 -9.27
C GLY A 101 -8.93 -12.48 -8.77
N LEU A 102 -7.68 -12.34 -8.35
CA LEU A 102 -6.79 -13.47 -7.99
C LEU A 102 -6.54 -13.63 -6.49
N LYS A 103 -6.77 -12.57 -5.70
CA LYS A 103 -6.30 -12.55 -4.31
C LYS A 103 -7.43 -12.23 -3.37
N GLY A 104 -7.32 -12.83 -2.19
CA GLY A 104 -8.00 -12.42 -1.00
C GLY A 104 -7.88 -10.92 -0.72
N GLY A 105 -8.85 -10.40 -0.01
CA GLY A 105 -8.86 -9.02 0.45
C GLY A 105 -7.70 -8.71 1.40
N ALA A 106 -7.58 -7.44 1.78
CA ALA A 106 -6.56 -7.00 2.73
C ALA A 106 -7.02 -7.12 4.20
N THR A 107 -7.83 -8.11 4.54
CA THR A 107 -8.40 -8.31 5.89
C THR A 107 -7.63 -9.29 6.77
N GLY A 108 -6.51 -9.84 6.29
CA GLY A 108 -5.76 -10.89 6.96
C GLY A 108 -6.27 -12.29 6.61
N GLY A 109 -6.02 -13.28 7.46
CA GLY A 109 -6.48 -14.66 7.26
C GLY A 109 -6.36 -15.51 8.53
N GLY A 110 -7.05 -16.65 8.55
CA GLY A 110 -7.15 -17.50 9.72
C GLY A 110 -7.77 -16.77 10.91
N TRP A 111 -7.15 -16.89 12.07
CA TRP A 111 -7.58 -16.20 13.30
C TRP A 111 -7.06 -14.77 13.39
N ALA A 112 -6.17 -14.34 12.51
CA ALA A 112 -5.63 -12.99 12.47
C ALA A 112 -6.28 -12.18 11.32
N GLN A 113 -7.51 -11.73 11.54
CA GLN A 113 -8.31 -10.95 10.60
C GLN A 113 -8.88 -9.68 11.23
N VAL A 114 -9.15 -8.65 10.40
CA VAL A 114 -9.99 -7.51 10.76
C VAL A 114 -11.42 -7.74 10.29
N ALA A 115 -12.38 -7.23 11.06
CA ALA A 115 -13.80 -7.42 10.87
C ALA A 115 -14.59 -6.09 11.01
N PRO A 116 -15.77 -5.99 10.34
CA PRO A 116 -16.46 -7.02 9.55
C PRO A 116 -15.77 -7.28 8.21
N MET A 117 -15.35 -8.52 7.95
CA MET A 117 -14.55 -8.90 6.80
C MET A 117 -15.26 -8.62 5.45
N GLU A 118 -16.53 -8.98 5.38
CA GLU A 118 -17.36 -8.82 4.17
C GLU A 118 -17.48 -7.34 3.79
N ASP A 119 -17.88 -6.49 4.73
CA ASP A 119 -18.04 -5.05 4.50
C ASP A 119 -16.71 -4.40 4.06
N ILE A 120 -15.60 -4.76 4.73
CA ILE A 120 -14.28 -4.20 4.43
C ILE A 120 -13.85 -4.58 3.00
N ASN A 121 -14.12 -5.81 2.55
CA ASN A 121 -13.73 -6.28 1.24
C ASN A 121 -14.66 -5.84 0.10
N LEU A 122 -15.92 -5.53 0.39
CA LEU A 122 -16.93 -5.20 -0.62
C LEU A 122 -17.28 -3.70 -0.61
N HIS A 123 -18.14 -3.29 0.32
CA HIS A 123 -18.57 -1.90 0.47
C HIS A 123 -18.39 -1.44 1.91
N PHE A 124 -17.24 -0.87 2.23
CA PHE A 124 -16.91 -0.51 3.60
C PHE A 124 -17.70 0.71 4.09
N THR A 125 -17.27 1.91 3.71
CA THR A 125 -17.93 3.19 4.07
C THR A 125 -18.12 4.12 2.86
N GLY A 126 -17.76 3.65 1.65
CA GLY A 126 -17.94 4.39 0.41
C GLY A 126 -16.75 5.24 -0.02
N ASP A 127 -15.59 5.11 0.62
CA ASP A 127 -14.41 5.93 0.32
C ASP A 127 -13.93 5.73 -1.13
N PHE A 128 -13.87 4.49 -1.61
CA PHE A 128 -13.44 4.21 -2.98
C PHE A 128 -14.44 4.71 -4.02
N HIS A 129 -15.74 4.64 -3.71
CA HIS A 129 -16.77 5.23 -4.55
C HIS A 129 -16.61 6.76 -4.64
N ALA A 130 -16.36 7.43 -3.52
CA ALA A 130 -16.13 8.88 -3.48
C ALA A 130 -14.87 9.28 -4.29
N ILE A 131 -13.79 8.49 -4.19
CA ILE A 131 -12.56 8.69 -4.97
C ILE A 131 -12.83 8.54 -6.46
N GLY A 132 -13.55 7.47 -6.86
CA GLY A 132 -13.95 7.25 -8.24
C GLY A 132 -14.82 8.38 -8.79
N ALA A 133 -15.81 8.83 -8.01
CA ALA A 133 -16.67 9.94 -8.38
C ALA A 133 -15.89 11.26 -8.57
N ALA A 134 -14.97 11.57 -7.65
CA ALA A 134 -14.13 12.77 -7.74
C ALA A 134 -13.18 12.72 -8.96
N ASN A 135 -12.57 11.56 -9.22
CA ASN A 135 -11.70 11.36 -10.38
C ASN A 135 -12.47 11.53 -11.70
N ASN A 136 -13.65 10.95 -11.79
CA ASN A 136 -14.47 10.98 -13.01
C ASN A 136 -15.15 12.34 -13.21
N LEU A 137 -15.47 13.06 -12.13
CA LEU A 137 -15.88 14.46 -12.21
C LEU A 137 -14.79 15.31 -12.88
N LEU A 138 -13.54 15.16 -12.47
CA LEU A 138 -12.43 15.90 -13.08
C LEU A 138 -12.27 15.55 -14.55
N ALA A 139 -12.37 14.28 -14.95
CA ALA A 139 -12.34 13.86 -16.35
C ALA A 139 -13.48 14.50 -17.16
N ALA A 140 -14.69 14.51 -16.62
CA ALA A 140 -15.84 15.14 -17.26
C ALA A 140 -15.67 16.66 -17.41
N MET A 141 -15.05 17.32 -16.43
CA MET A 141 -14.77 18.77 -16.48
C MET A 141 -13.70 19.09 -17.52
N VAL A 142 -12.66 18.25 -17.70
CA VAL A 142 -11.69 18.38 -18.79
C VAL A 142 -12.38 18.32 -20.15
N ASP A 143 -13.20 17.30 -20.38
CA ASP A 143 -13.92 17.13 -21.64
C ASP A 143 -14.89 18.25 -21.94
N ASN A 144 -15.64 18.67 -20.92
CA ASN A 144 -16.56 19.80 -21.04
C ASN A 144 -15.81 21.10 -21.36
N HIS A 145 -14.65 21.34 -20.73
CA HIS A 145 -13.83 22.52 -21.02
C HIS A 145 -13.37 22.56 -22.48
N ILE A 146 -12.88 21.43 -22.99
CA ILE A 146 -12.46 21.29 -24.39
C ILE A 146 -13.66 21.51 -25.33
N TYR A 147 -14.80 20.89 -25.03
CA TYR A 147 -16.03 21.01 -25.84
C TYR A 147 -16.57 22.45 -25.89
N GLN A 148 -16.50 23.20 -24.79
CA GLN A 148 -17.03 24.56 -24.64
C GLN A 148 -16.05 25.66 -25.13
N GLY A 149 -15.05 25.32 -25.94
CA GLY A 149 -14.17 26.28 -26.60
C GLY A 149 -12.73 26.31 -26.09
N ASN A 150 -12.36 25.41 -25.14
CA ASN A 150 -10.98 25.16 -24.75
C ASN A 150 -10.14 26.40 -24.41
N ALA A 151 -10.66 27.30 -23.57
CA ALA A 151 -10.00 28.58 -23.23
C ALA A 151 -8.62 28.42 -22.58
N LEU A 152 -8.31 27.25 -22.00
CA LEU A 152 -7.00 26.91 -21.45
C LEU A 152 -6.06 26.29 -22.49
N ASP A 153 -6.49 26.18 -23.74
CA ASP A 153 -5.71 25.64 -24.87
C ASP A 153 -5.13 24.23 -24.57
N ILE A 154 -5.93 23.33 -23.98
CA ILE A 154 -5.49 21.96 -23.69
C ILE A 154 -5.30 21.22 -25.02
N GLN A 155 -4.05 20.87 -25.35
CA GLN A 155 -3.69 20.13 -26.54
C GLN A 155 -3.39 18.65 -26.25
N GLN A 156 -2.97 18.34 -25.04
CA GLN A 156 -2.70 16.99 -24.60
C GLN A 156 -3.43 16.70 -23.27
N VAL A 157 -4.38 15.78 -23.29
CA VAL A 157 -5.05 15.28 -22.07
C VAL A 157 -4.26 14.10 -21.52
N THR A 158 -3.88 14.16 -20.25
CA THR A 158 -3.17 13.07 -19.54
C THR A 158 -4.01 12.42 -18.46
N TRP A 159 -5.14 13.03 -18.10
CA TRP A 159 -6.06 12.53 -17.08
C TRP A 159 -6.94 11.41 -17.64
N ARG A 160 -7.08 10.34 -16.86
CA ARG A 160 -7.92 9.19 -17.21
C ARG A 160 -9.11 9.05 -16.26
N ARG A 161 -10.17 8.43 -16.74
CA ARG A 161 -11.27 7.95 -15.90
C ARG A 161 -10.82 6.79 -15.04
N CYS A 162 -11.65 6.37 -14.07
CA CYS A 162 -11.35 5.20 -13.28
C CYS A 162 -12.60 4.39 -12.96
N VAL A 163 -12.36 3.11 -12.62
CA VAL A 163 -13.34 2.20 -12.06
C VAL A 163 -12.63 1.24 -11.10
N ASP A 164 -13.28 0.87 -9.99
CA ASP A 164 -12.66 -0.03 -9.02
C ASP A 164 -12.94 -1.51 -9.36
N MET A 165 -12.50 -1.92 -10.54
CA MET A 165 -12.63 -3.28 -11.05
C MET A 165 -11.48 -3.61 -11.99
N ASN A 166 -11.10 -4.89 -12.08
CA ASN A 166 -10.12 -5.37 -13.05
C ASN A 166 -10.80 -5.57 -14.41
N ASP A 167 -10.55 -4.66 -15.36
CA ASP A 167 -11.11 -4.74 -16.69
C ASP A 167 -10.11 -4.35 -17.78
N ARG A 168 -9.52 -5.36 -18.45
CA ARG A 168 -8.53 -5.13 -19.52
C ARG A 168 -9.09 -4.45 -20.76
N GLN A 169 -10.41 -4.51 -20.99
CA GLN A 169 -11.04 -3.84 -22.14
C GLN A 169 -10.97 -2.32 -22.03
N LEU A 170 -10.88 -1.81 -20.80
CA LEU A 170 -10.85 -0.38 -20.53
C LEU A 170 -9.44 0.25 -20.61
N ARG A 171 -8.40 -0.52 -20.93
CA ARG A 171 -7.01 0.02 -21.03
C ARG A 171 -6.86 1.06 -22.12
N TYR A 172 -7.53 0.84 -23.25
CA TYR A 172 -7.57 1.75 -24.40
C TYR A 172 -8.97 1.74 -24.98
N ILE A 173 -9.59 2.90 -25.04
CA ILE A 173 -10.95 3.10 -25.56
C ILE A 173 -10.99 4.34 -26.45
N LEU A 174 -12.00 4.43 -27.29
CA LEU A 174 -12.36 5.66 -28.00
C LEU A 174 -13.57 6.29 -27.30
N CYS A 175 -13.44 7.53 -26.87
CA CYS A 175 -14.56 8.30 -26.28
C CYS A 175 -14.96 9.47 -27.19
N GLY A 176 -16.14 10.06 -26.93
CA GLY A 176 -16.67 11.19 -27.69
C GLY A 176 -17.23 10.83 -29.07
N LEU A 177 -17.51 9.55 -29.35
CA LEU A 177 -18.14 9.10 -30.61
C LEU A 177 -19.63 9.46 -30.65
N GLY A 178 -20.22 9.43 -31.85
CA GLY A 178 -21.65 9.70 -32.08
C GLY A 178 -21.98 11.13 -32.52
N GLY A 179 -20.99 11.90 -32.94
CA GLY A 179 -21.13 13.23 -33.52
C GLY A 179 -20.84 14.38 -32.54
N LYS A 180 -20.90 15.59 -33.06
CA LYS A 180 -20.43 16.81 -32.34
C LYS A 180 -21.11 17.06 -30.99
N GLY A 181 -22.34 16.61 -30.80
CA GLY A 181 -23.06 16.76 -29.54
C GLY A 181 -22.51 15.92 -28.39
N ASN A 182 -21.65 14.93 -28.67
CA ASN A 182 -21.10 13.99 -27.70
C ASN A 182 -19.65 14.32 -27.26
N GLY A 183 -19.11 15.45 -27.71
CA GLY A 183 -17.77 15.89 -27.34
C GLY A 183 -16.74 15.76 -28.47
N VAL A 184 -15.46 15.79 -28.12
CA VAL A 184 -14.34 15.67 -29.05
C VAL A 184 -13.78 14.25 -29.01
N PRO A 185 -13.83 13.49 -30.12
CA PRO A 185 -13.30 12.13 -30.15
C PRO A 185 -11.80 12.07 -29.82
N ARG A 186 -11.42 11.19 -28.91
CA ARG A 186 -10.03 10.90 -28.58
C ARG A 186 -9.85 9.48 -28.03
N GLU A 187 -8.62 8.97 -28.12
CA GLU A 187 -8.22 7.80 -27.37
C GLU A 187 -8.08 8.15 -25.88
N GLU A 188 -8.58 7.27 -25.05
CA GLU A 188 -8.51 7.35 -23.59
C GLU A 188 -8.30 5.96 -22.99
N GLY A 189 -8.34 5.85 -21.68
CA GLY A 189 -8.37 4.59 -20.93
C GLY A 189 -8.84 4.83 -19.51
N PHE A 190 -9.08 3.74 -18.80
CA PHE A 190 -9.39 3.76 -17.39
C PHE A 190 -8.21 3.26 -16.56
N ASP A 191 -8.02 3.86 -15.40
CA ASP A 191 -7.19 3.31 -14.34
C ASP A 191 -8.09 2.63 -13.30
N ILE A 192 -7.58 1.62 -12.59
CA ILE A 192 -8.27 1.14 -11.39
C ILE A 192 -8.21 2.22 -10.31
N THR A 193 -9.27 2.37 -9.51
CA THR A 193 -9.40 3.46 -8.52
C THR A 193 -8.17 3.61 -7.61
N VAL A 194 -7.59 2.51 -7.19
CA VAL A 194 -6.38 2.49 -6.32
C VAL A 194 -5.07 2.89 -7.02
N ALA A 195 -5.09 3.02 -8.35
CA ALA A 195 -3.97 3.52 -9.16
C ALA A 195 -4.08 5.02 -9.47
N THR A 196 -5.19 5.66 -9.14
CA THR A 196 -5.43 7.07 -9.43
C THR A 196 -4.60 8.01 -8.56
N GLU A 197 -4.28 9.19 -9.09
CA GLU A 197 -3.65 10.22 -8.29
C GLU A 197 -4.57 10.74 -7.17
N VAL A 198 -5.90 10.72 -7.36
CA VAL A 198 -6.86 11.10 -6.31
C VAL A 198 -6.73 10.20 -5.08
N MET A 199 -6.56 8.87 -5.26
CA MET A 199 -6.27 7.95 -4.16
C MET A 199 -4.97 8.31 -3.44
N ALA A 200 -3.89 8.58 -4.18
CA ALA A 200 -2.60 8.96 -3.60
C ALA A 200 -2.70 10.30 -2.85
N VAL A 201 -3.38 11.28 -3.42
CA VAL A 201 -3.64 12.59 -2.80
C VAL A 201 -4.43 12.45 -1.49
N LEU A 202 -5.53 11.70 -1.48
CA LEU A 202 -6.31 11.45 -0.27
C LEU A 202 -5.44 10.81 0.82
N CYS A 203 -4.64 9.80 0.47
CA CYS A 203 -3.80 9.08 1.42
C CYS A 203 -2.62 9.90 1.97
N LEU A 204 -2.11 10.88 1.21
CA LEU A 204 -1.02 11.75 1.63
C LEU A 204 -1.50 13.06 2.27
N SER A 205 -2.79 13.32 2.24
CA SER A 205 -3.39 14.52 2.86
C SER A 205 -3.53 14.36 4.37
N GLU A 206 -3.30 15.47 5.09
CA GLU A 206 -3.43 15.52 6.54
C GLU A 206 -4.84 15.91 7.01
N ASN A 207 -5.52 16.73 6.21
CA ASN A 207 -6.85 17.26 6.50
C ASN A 207 -7.53 17.75 5.21
N LEU A 208 -8.77 18.23 5.33
CA LEU A 208 -9.57 18.67 4.18
C LEU A 208 -8.96 19.89 3.46
N ALA A 209 -8.29 20.79 4.17
CA ALA A 209 -7.65 21.96 3.54
C ALA A 209 -6.44 21.54 2.70
N ASP A 210 -5.60 20.65 3.24
CA ASP A 210 -4.46 20.08 2.51
C ASP A 210 -4.95 19.23 1.33
N LEU A 211 -6.01 18.41 1.52
CA LEU A 211 -6.65 17.67 0.44
C LEU A 211 -7.04 18.59 -0.72
N LYS A 212 -7.77 19.66 -0.45
CA LYS A 212 -8.21 20.63 -1.47
C LYS A 212 -7.04 21.30 -2.17
N ALA A 213 -6.00 21.68 -1.44
CA ALA A 213 -4.79 22.27 -2.00
C ALA A 213 -4.02 21.31 -2.90
N ARG A 214 -3.95 20.03 -2.52
CA ARG A 214 -3.32 18.96 -3.34
C ARG A 214 -4.13 18.67 -4.60
N LEU A 215 -5.46 18.53 -4.48
CA LEU A 215 -6.35 18.33 -5.63
C LEU A 215 -6.17 19.46 -6.66
N ALA A 216 -6.04 20.71 -6.23
CA ALA A 216 -5.84 21.85 -7.14
C ALA A 216 -4.56 21.76 -7.97
N ARG A 217 -3.50 21.11 -7.47
CA ARG A 217 -2.21 20.96 -8.17
C ARG A 217 -2.16 19.77 -9.15
N MET A 218 -3.16 18.89 -9.16
CA MET A 218 -3.16 17.73 -10.08
C MET A 218 -3.16 18.21 -11.53
N ILE A 219 -2.26 17.66 -12.34
CA ILE A 219 -2.13 18.00 -13.76
C ILE A 219 -3.10 17.13 -14.56
N VAL A 220 -3.94 17.78 -15.36
CA VAL A 220 -4.93 17.11 -16.22
C VAL A 220 -4.47 17.01 -17.68
N GLY A 221 -3.49 17.82 -18.07
CA GLY A 221 -2.96 17.88 -19.41
C GLY A 221 -1.97 19.01 -19.59
N TYR A 222 -1.65 19.28 -20.84
CA TYR A 222 -0.71 20.35 -21.23
C TYR A 222 -1.31 21.20 -22.34
N ASN A 223 -1.03 22.51 -22.29
CA ASN A 223 -1.46 23.46 -23.32
C ASN A 223 -0.52 23.46 -24.54
N GLY A 224 -0.83 24.28 -25.57
CA GLY A 224 -0.04 24.39 -26.80
C GLY A 224 1.40 24.91 -26.61
N HIS A 225 1.69 25.48 -25.43
CA HIS A 225 3.04 25.90 -25.05
C HIS A 225 3.78 24.88 -24.18
N GLY A 226 3.20 23.68 -23.99
CA GLY A 226 3.77 22.62 -23.15
C GLY A 226 3.68 22.88 -21.65
N GLN A 227 2.95 23.92 -21.20
CA GLN A 227 2.74 24.21 -19.80
C GLN A 227 1.63 23.33 -19.21
N PRO A 228 1.76 22.87 -17.94
CA PRO A 228 0.75 22.05 -17.32
C PRO A 228 -0.55 22.84 -17.11
N VAL A 229 -1.68 22.18 -17.36
CA VAL A 229 -3.01 22.62 -16.98
C VAL A 229 -3.47 21.78 -15.79
N THR A 230 -3.96 22.41 -14.74
CA THR A 230 -4.28 21.78 -13.48
C THR A 230 -5.79 21.69 -13.21
N ALA A 231 -6.18 20.84 -12.24
CA ALA A 231 -7.54 20.81 -11.73
C ALA A 231 -7.94 22.15 -11.06
N GLY A 232 -6.98 22.93 -10.57
CA GLY A 232 -7.17 24.29 -10.05
C GLY A 232 -7.57 25.27 -11.15
N ASP A 233 -6.91 25.21 -12.32
CA ASP A 233 -7.24 26.05 -13.49
C ASP A 233 -8.66 25.79 -14.00
N LEU A 234 -9.10 24.53 -13.93
CA LEU A 234 -10.48 24.11 -14.22
C LEU A 234 -11.47 24.43 -13.10
N LYS A 235 -11.00 24.94 -11.94
CA LYS A 235 -11.81 25.20 -10.73
C LYS A 235 -12.51 23.96 -10.16
N ALA A 236 -11.96 22.76 -10.41
CA ALA A 236 -12.55 21.47 -10.03
C ALA A 236 -12.33 21.11 -8.54
N ALA A 237 -11.24 21.60 -7.93
CA ALA A 237 -10.78 21.17 -6.62
C ALA A 237 -11.83 21.32 -5.49
N GLY A 238 -12.71 22.33 -5.56
CA GLY A 238 -13.78 22.53 -4.59
C GLY A 238 -14.83 21.43 -4.63
N ALA A 239 -15.33 21.12 -5.83
CA ALA A 239 -16.33 20.06 -6.04
C ALA A 239 -15.77 18.67 -5.74
N MET A 240 -14.52 18.39 -6.13
CA MET A 240 -13.83 17.16 -5.77
C MET A 240 -13.67 17.01 -4.25
N ALA A 241 -13.25 18.07 -3.55
CA ALA A 241 -13.14 18.06 -2.09
C ALA A 241 -14.50 17.85 -1.40
N ALA A 242 -15.59 18.37 -1.96
CA ALA A 242 -16.94 18.13 -1.46
C ALA A 242 -17.35 16.65 -1.55
N LEU A 243 -17.02 15.98 -2.65
CA LEU A 243 -17.23 14.53 -2.80
C LEU A 243 -16.38 13.71 -1.80
N LEU A 244 -15.18 14.20 -1.46
CA LEU A 244 -14.22 13.51 -0.62
C LEU A 244 -14.28 13.90 0.86
N LYS A 245 -15.21 14.79 1.28
CA LYS A 245 -15.26 15.36 2.64
C LYS A 245 -15.40 14.31 3.75
N ASP A 246 -16.11 13.23 3.48
CA ASP A 246 -16.30 12.13 4.42
C ASP A 246 -15.26 11.03 4.21
N ALA A 247 -14.83 10.82 2.96
CA ALA A 247 -13.79 9.86 2.61
C ALA A 247 -12.41 10.20 3.20
N ILE A 248 -12.11 11.46 3.53
CA ILE A 248 -10.85 11.85 4.19
C ILE A 248 -10.77 11.41 5.66
N ARG A 249 -11.90 11.08 6.28
CA ARG A 249 -11.96 10.60 7.66
C ARG A 249 -11.63 9.13 7.73
N PRO A 250 -10.68 8.71 8.60
CA PRO A 250 -10.34 7.30 8.74
C PRO A 250 -11.49 6.45 9.28
N ASN A 251 -11.54 5.19 8.88
CA ASN A 251 -12.54 4.23 9.32
C ASN A 251 -12.04 3.44 10.54
N LEU A 252 -12.87 3.30 11.55
CA LEU A 252 -12.64 2.45 12.71
C LEU A 252 -13.35 1.10 12.51
N ALA A 253 -12.62 0.03 12.76
CA ALA A 253 -13.06 -1.36 12.79
C ALA A 253 -12.33 -2.10 13.93
N GLN A 254 -12.30 -3.43 13.91
CA GLN A 254 -11.65 -4.24 14.92
C GLN A 254 -11.00 -5.49 14.33
N SER A 255 -10.05 -6.11 15.05
CA SER A 255 -9.65 -7.48 14.78
C SER A 255 -10.70 -8.46 15.33
N LEU A 256 -10.59 -9.75 14.98
CA LEU A 256 -11.45 -10.80 15.57
C LEU A 256 -11.29 -10.89 17.10
N GLU A 257 -10.13 -10.51 17.64
CA GLU A 257 -9.86 -10.47 19.08
C GLU A 257 -10.21 -9.11 19.73
N GLY A 258 -10.78 -8.19 18.94
CA GLY A 258 -11.26 -6.88 19.41
C GLY A 258 -10.16 -5.83 19.60
N THR A 259 -9.01 -5.98 18.95
CA THR A 259 -8.01 -4.90 18.85
C THR A 259 -8.54 -3.82 17.90
N PRO A 260 -8.51 -2.51 18.28
CA PRO A 260 -8.95 -1.45 17.40
C PRO A 260 -8.14 -1.38 16.11
N ALA A 261 -8.83 -1.23 14.97
CA ALA A 261 -8.22 -1.13 13.65
C ALA A 261 -8.71 0.12 12.92
N ILE A 262 -7.78 0.98 12.50
CA ILE A 262 -8.06 2.14 11.66
C ILE A 262 -7.71 1.75 10.22
N ILE A 263 -8.71 1.65 9.35
CA ILE A 263 -8.57 1.19 7.96
C ILE A 263 -8.89 2.36 7.05
N HIS A 264 -7.95 2.77 6.18
CA HIS A 264 -8.18 3.95 5.35
C HIS A 264 -7.25 4.02 4.14
N GLY A 265 -7.84 4.15 2.94
CA GLY A 265 -7.16 4.25 1.67
C GLY A 265 -6.40 2.98 1.27
N GLY A 266 -6.15 2.82 -0.03
CA GLY A 266 -5.56 1.59 -0.55
C GLY A 266 -4.69 1.77 -1.80
N PRO A 267 -3.74 2.74 -1.85
CA PRO A 267 -2.95 2.96 -3.05
C PRO A 267 -2.05 1.76 -3.36
N PHE A 268 -1.89 1.43 -4.65
CA PHE A 268 -1.01 0.35 -5.07
C PHE A 268 0.47 0.68 -4.79
N ALA A 269 1.22 -0.31 -4.31
CA ALA A 269 2.62 -0.14 -3.93
C ALA A 269 3.61 -0.18 -5.11
N ASN A 270 3.19 -0.65 -6.29
CA ASN A 270 4.02 -0.71 -7.48
C ASN A 270 3.97 0.57 -8.33
N ILE A 271 3.02 1.48 -8.07
CA ILE A 271 2.84 2.73 -8.83
C ILE A 271 2.58 3.97 -7.96
N ALA A 272 2.35 3.78 -6.66
CA ALA A 272 2.15 4.81 -5.65
C ALA A 272 2.85 4.40 -4.35
N HIS A 273 2.60 5.11 -3.24
CA HIS A 273 3.31 4.87 -1.98
C HIS A 273 2.88 3.60 -1.21
N GLY A 274 1.81 2.91 -1.63
CA GLY A 274 1.49 1.53 -1.23
C GLY A 274 1.22 1.28 0.25
N CYS A 275 0.75 2.27 0.99
CA CYS A 275 0.41 2.16 2.41
C CYS A 275 -0.84 2.99 2.74
N ASN A 276 -1.40 2.78 3.93
CA ASN A 276 -2.58 3.51 4.38
C ASN A 276 -2.33 5.02 4.49
N SER A 277 -3.39 5.79 4.77
CA SER A 277 -3.30 7.25 4.78
C SER A 277 -2.44 7.81 5.92
N VAL A 278 -1.92 9.02 5.72
CA VAL A 278 -1.25 9.82 6.75
C VAL A 278 -2.22 10.13 7.89
N ALA A 279 -3.46 10.50 7.54
CA ALA A 279 -4.51 10.79 8.53
C ALA A 279 -4.77 9.61 9.46
N ALA A 280 -4.90 8.37 8.91
CA ALA A 280 -5.11 7.16 9.71
C ALA A 280 -3.91 6.85 10.62
N THR A 281 -2.68 6.93 10.10
CA THR A 281 -1.49 6.66 10.90
C THR A 281 -1.31 7.69 12.02
N LYS A 282 -1.51 8.98 11.73
CA LYS A 282 -1.45 10.03 12.75
C LYS A 282 -2.57 9.91 13.79
N ALA A 283 -3.78 9.50 13.38
CA ALA A 283 -4.87 9.23 14.31
C ALA A 283 -4.52 8.05 15.24
N ALA A 284 -4.02 6.96 14.68
CA ALA A 284 -3.58 5.79 15.46
C ALA A 284 -2.51 6.16 16.50
N LEU A 285 -1.50 6.96 16.12
CA LEU A 285 -0.43 7.42 17.02
C LEU A 285 -0.90 8.37 18.14
N ARG A 286 -2.08 9.00 17.98
CA ARG A 286 -2.70 9.82 19.02
C ARG A 286 -3.64 9.03 19.94
N LEU A 287 -4.08 7.85 19.49
CA LEU A 287 -5.09 7.05 20.18
C LEU A 287 -4.52 5.81 20.86
N GLY A 288 -3.37 5.32 20.44
CA GLY A 288 -2.70 4.14 20.99
C GLY A 288 -1.25 4.40 21.37
N ASP A 289 -0.73 3.54 22.26
CA ASP A 289 0.68 3.58 22.65
C ASP A 289 1.57 2.83 21.65
N TYR A 290 1.01 1.82 20.96
CA TYR A 290 1.65 1.02 19.93
C TYR A 290 0.77 1.02 18.67
N VAL A 291 1.37 1.35 17.56
CA VAL A 291 0.68 1.38 16.26
C VAL A 291 1.36 0.42 15.30
N VAL A 292 0.63 -0.58 14.85
CA VAL A 292 1.11 -1.54 13.84
C VAL A 292 0.52 -1.16 12.49
N THR A 293 1.39 -0.86 11.53
CA THR A 293 1.00 -0.54 10.15
C THR A 293 1.78 -1.39 9.17
N GLU A 294 1.32 -1.45 7.91
CA GLU A 294 1.99 -2.22 6.88
C GLU A 294 2.32 -1.41 5.63
N ALA A 295 3.31 -1.88 4.86
CA ALA A 295 3.60 -1.42 3.52
C ALA A 295 3.49 -2.56 2.50
N GLY A 296 2.94 -2.28 1.32
CA GLY A 296 2.65 -3.30 0.31
C GLY A 296 3.91 -3.91 -0.30
N PHE A 297 3.83 -5.18 -0.73
CA PHE A 297 4.92 -5.94 -1.34
C PHE A 297 6.17 -6.08 -0.44
N GLY A 298 7.37 -6.13 -1.05
CA GLY A 298 8.64 -6.24 -0.35
C GLY A 298 9.15 -4.91 0.20
N ALA A 299 10.15 -4.97 1.06
CA ALA A 299 10.75 -3.78 1.69
C ALA A 299 11.44 -2.87 0.68
N ASP A 300 11.86 -3.40 -0.45
CA ASP A 300 12.44 -2.66 -1.58
C ASP A 300 11.42 -1.84 -2.38
N LEU A 301 10.13 -2.08 -2.20
CA LEU A 301 9.04 -1.33 -2.83
C LEU A 301 8.19 -0.59 -1.80
N GLY A 302 7.47 -1.35 -0.95
CA GLY A 302 6.52 -0.77 -0.02
C GLY A 302 7.17 -0.01 1.11
N ALA A 303 8.14 -0.61 1.82
CA ALA A 303 8.81 0.09 2.92
C ALA A 303 9.66 1.26 2.41
N GLU A 304 10.33 1.12 1.28
CA GLU A 304 11.07 2.22 0.63
C GLU A 304 10.15 3.44 0.45
N LYS A 305 8.97 3.26 -0.17
CA LYS A 305 8.03 4.36 -0.42
C LYS A 305 7.35 4.87 0.84
N PHE A 306 7.08 3.97 1.81
CA PHE A 306 6.61 4.39 3.12
C PHE A 306 7.60 5.36 3.77
N LEU A 307 8.90 5.05 3.70
CA LEU A 307 9.96 5.85 4.32
C LEU A 307 10.27 7.10 3.49
N ASP A 308 10.60 6.95 2.20
CA ASP A 308 11.09 8.05 1.38
C ASP A 308 9.99 8.96 0.80
N ILE A 309 8.72 8.53 0.79
CA ILE A 309 7.60 9.36 0.35
C ILE A 309 6.69 9.73 1.52
N LYS A 310 6.03 8.76 2.16
CA LYS A 310 5.04 9.03 3.21
C LYS A 310 5.67 9.66 4.45
N CYS A 311 6.73 9.07 4.99
CA CYS A 311 7.41 9.61 6.18
C CYS A 311 8.05 10.97 5.87
N ARG A 312 8.68 11.11 4.70
CA ARG A 312 9.28 12.38 4.27
C ARG A 312 8.26 13.52 4.21
N GLY A 313 7.11 13.27 3.60
CA GLY A 313 6.07 14.30 3.42
C GLY A 313 5.25 14.60 4.68
N SER A 314 5.16 13.66 5.63
CA SER A 314 4.27 13.77 6.80
C SER A 314 4.99 13.96 8.13
N GLY A 315 6.33 13.83 8.16
CA GLY A 315 7.14 13.87 9.37
C GLY A 315 7.04 12.61 10.25
N LEU A 316 6.37 11.56 9.78
CA LEU A 316 6.31 10.28 10.49
C LEU A 316 7.69 9.62 10.57
N ARG A 317 7.93 8.89 11.66
CA ARG A 317 9.17 8.12 11.88
C ARG A 317 8.81 6.78 12.50
N PRO A 318 9.10 5.63 11.85
CA PRO A 318 8.95 4.33 12.49
C PRO A 318 9.93 4.16 13.64
N ASP A 319 9.46 3.50 14.72
CA ASP A 319 10.30 3.15 15.86
C ASP A 319 10.94 1.78 15.69
N ALA A 320 10.25 0.84 15.01
CA ALA A 320 10.76 -0.49 14.67
C ALA A 320 10.14 -1.00 13.37
N VAL A 321 10.79 -1.98 12.75
CA VAL A 321 10.32 -2.64 11.51
C VAL A 321 10.26 -4.15 11.73
N VAL A 322 9.16 -4.76 11.27
CA VAL A 322 9.02 -6.22 11.16
C VAL A 322 9.17 -6.61 9.69
N ILE A 323 10.09 -7.54 9.41
CA ILE A 323 10.32 -8.08 8.06
C ILE A 323 9.74 -9.49 8.02
N VAL A 324 8.61 -9.65 7.34
CA VAL A 324 7.98 -10.96 7.17
C VAL A 324 8.72 -11.76 6.11
N ALA A 325 9.09 -12.98 6.45
CA ALA A 325 9.69 -13.95 5.55
C ALA A 325 8.94 -15.28 5.63
N THR A 326 8.93 -16.03 4.52
CA THR A 326 8.43 -17.40 4.47
C THR A 326 9.49 -18.33 3.89
N VAL A 327 9.55 -19.55 4.35
CA VAL A 327 10.43 -20.58 3.78
C VAL A 327 10.13 -20.78 2.29
N ARG A 328 8.85 -20.76 1.90
CA ARG A 328 8.41 -20.89 0.51
C ARG A 328 8.97 -19.80 -0.40
N ALA A 329 8.89 -18.54 0.01
CA ALA A 329 9.43 -17.43 -0.76
C ALA A 329 10.95 -17.52 -0.88
N LEU A 330 11.64 -17.86 0.21
CA LEU A 330 13.09 -18.03 0.19
C LEU A 330 13.51 -19.19 -0.73
N LYS A 331 12.81 -20.34 -0.71
CA LYS A 331 13.07 -21.42 -1.65
C LYS A 331 12.85 -20.99 -3.10
N LEU A 332 11.77 -20.26 -3.38
CA LEU A 332 11.54 -19.69 -4.72
C LEU A 332 12.69 -18.77 -5.15
N HIS A 333 13.14 -17.87 -4.28
CA HIS A 333 14.29 -17.00 -4.53
C HIS A 333 15.60 -17.77 -4.71
N GLY A 334 15.69 -18.98 -4.18
CA GLY A 334 16.80 -19.92 -4.39
C GLY A 334 16.66 -20.80 -5.62
N GLY A 335 15.64 -20.59 -6.45
CA GLY A 335 15.42 -21.29 -7.71
C GLY A 335 14.67 -22.61 -7.58
N ALA A 336 13.94 -22.84 -6.49
CA ALA A 336 13.05 -23.99 -6.37
C ALA A 336 11.86 -23.90 -7.34
N ASP A 337 11.36 -25.03 -7.79
CA ASP A 337 10.16 -25.10 -8.63
C ASP A 337 8.93 -24.59 -7.84
N LYS A 338 8.13 -23.74 -8.49
CA LYS A 338 6.91 -23.14 -7.90
C LYS A 338 5.89 -24.20 -7.45
N THR A 339 5.87 -25.35 -8.09
CA THR A 339 4.95 -26.46 -7.77
C THR A 339 5.42 -27.31 -6.59
N GLN A 340 6.68 -27.18 -6.17
CA GLN A 340 7.31 -28.02 -5.14
C GLN A 340 7.72 -27.24 -3.87
N LEU A 341 7.26 -26.01 -3.71
CA LEU A 341 7.62 -25.16 -2.57
C LEU A 341 7.20 -25.73 -1.19
N ALA A 342 6.30 -26.71 -1.15
CA ALA A 342 5.90 -27.40 0.09
C ALA A 342 6.85 -28.54 0.48
N ALA A 343 7.68 -29.07 -0.44
CA ALA A 343 8.68 -30.08 -0.13
C ALA A 343 9.91 -29.45 0.54
N GLU A 344 10.57 -30.21 1.44
CA GLU A 344 11.83 -29.75 2.05
C GLU A 344 12.91 -29.57 0.98
N ASP A 345 13.53 -28.39 0.94
CA ASP A 345 14.68 -28.07 0.06
C ASP A 345 15.61 -27.05 0.74
N THR A 346 16.46 -27.56 1.61
CA THR A 346 17.46 -26.73 2.33
C THR A 346 18.52 -26.14 1.39
N ALA A 347 18.76 -26.78 0.23
CA ALA A 347 19.74 -26.29 -0.74
C ALA A 347 19.21 -25.03 -1.48
N ALA A 348 17.96 -25.09 -1.97
CA ALA A 348 17.31 -23.91 -2.53
C ALA A 348 17.15 -22.81 -1.46
N LEU A 349 16.76 -23.18 -0.24
CA LEU A 349 16.63 -22.25 0.86
C LEU A 349 17.93 -21.48 1.14
N ARG A 350 19.09 -22.17 1.19
CA ARG A 350 20.40 -21.53 1.34
C ARG A 350 20.69 -20.51 0.24
N ARG A 351 20.36 -20.83 -1.02
CA ARG A 351 20.54 -19.91 -2.15
C ARG A 351 19.60 -18.70 -2.08
N GLY A 352 18.42 -18.84 -1.46
CA GLY A 352 17.42 -17.77 -1.37
C GLY A 352 17.57 -16.87 -0.16
N ILE A 353 18.19 -17.30 0.94
CA ILE A 353 18.45 -16.53 2.16
C ILE A 353 19.07 -15.14 1.87
N PRO A 354 19.99 -14.94 0.91
CA PRO A 354 20.51 -13.62 0.57
C PRO A 354 19.45 -12.57 0.26
N ASN A 355 18.25 -12.94 -0.22
CA ASN A 355 17.14 -12.02 -0.40
C ASN A 355 16.68 -11.42 0.95
N LEU A 356 16.48 -12.26 1.96
CA LEU A 356 16.13 -11.79 3.31
C LEU A 356 17.23 -10.91 3.91
N LEU A 357 18.49 -11.33 3.82
CA LEU A 357 19.62 -10.58 4.36
C LEU A 357 19.76 -9.21 3.68
N ARG A 358 19.43 -9.10 2.40
CA ARG A 358 19.40 -7.82 1.69
C ARG A 358 18.33 -6.89 2.26
N HIS A 359 17.12 -7.39 2.54
CA HIS A 359 16.06 -6.60 3.15
C HIS A 359 16.40 -6.17 4.59
N ILE A 360 17.01 -7.05 5.39
CA ILE A 360 17.52 -6.70 6.72
C ILE A 360 18.56 -5.58 6.61
N LYS A 361 19.53 -5.71 5.69
CA LYS A 361 20.54 -4.67 5.44
C LYS A 361 19.89 -3.33 5.07
N ASN A 362 18.91 -3.34 4.19
CA ASN A 362 18.22 -2.12 3.78
C ASN A 362 17.60 -1.41 4.99
N ILE A 363 16.84 -2.13 5.81
CA ILE A 363 16.17 -1.55 6.97
C ILE A 363 17.18 -1.08 8.02
N THR A 364 18.15 -1.93 8.38
CA THR A 364 19.04 -1.63 9.52
C THR A 364 20.18 -0.70 9.15
N GLN A 365 20.78 -0.86 7.95
CA GLN A 365 21.99 -0.12 7.58
C GLN A 365 21.69 1.08 6.67
N ILE A 366 20.74 0.98 5.74
CA ILE A 366 20.40 2.10 4.85
C ILE A 366 19.45 3.07 5.56
N TYR A 367 18.34 2.57 6.10
CA TYR A 367 17.37 3.39 6.81
C TYR A 367 17.68 3.60 8.29
N GLY A 368 18.53 2.79 8.92
CA GLY A 368 18.96 2.94 10.30
C GLY A 368 17.89 2.60 11.32
N LEU A 369 16.95 1.71 10.98
CA LEU A 369 15.83 1.33 11.82
C LEU A 369 16.07 -0.02 12.53
N PRO A 370 15.70 -0.17 13.82
CA PRO A 370 15.65 -1.47 14.47
C PRO A 370 14.70 -2.43 13.73
N ALA A 371 15.11 -3.68 13.54
CA ALA A 371 14.31 -4.67 12.83
C ALA A 371 14.23 -6.01 13.57
N VAL A 372 13.09 -6.71 13.36
CA VAL A 372 12.85 -8.10 13.75
C VAL A 372 12.33 -8.85 12.53
N VAL A 373 12.82 -10.06 12.29
CA VAL A 373 12.30 -10.94 11.25
C VAL A 373 11.13 -11.76 11.82
N ALA A 374 9.97 -11.67 11.19
CA ALA A 374 8.84 -12.56 11.45
C ALA A 374 8.90 -13.71 10.45
N LEU A 375 9.30 -14.90 10.90
CA LEU A 375 9.26 -16.10 10.08
C LEU A 375 7.84 -16.69 10.13
N ASN A 376 7.04 -16.35 9.11
CA ASN A 376 5.64 -16.79 8.99
C ASN A 376 5.63 -18.27 8.61
N ARG A 377 5.35 -19.13 9.57
CA ARG A 377 5.43 -20.58 9.48
C ARG A 377 4.20 -21.17 8.79
N PHE A 378 4.47 -22.06 7.84
CA PHE A 378 3.47 -22.96 7.26
C PHE A 378 3.63 -24.38 7.83
N THR A 379 2.55 -25.15 7.83
CA THR A 379 2.56 -26.56 8.34
C THR A 379 3.51 -27.46 7.58
N SER A 380 3.87 -27.09 6.33
CA SER A 380 4.83 -27.82 5.48
C SER A 380 6.29 -27.50 5.78
N ASP A 381 6.59 -26.48 6.57
CA ASP A 381 7.96 -26.04 6.83
C ASP A 381 8.64 -27.01 7.82
N SER A 382 9.78 -27.56 7.43
CA SER A 382 10.51 -28.52 8.26
C SER A 382 11.33 -27.83 9.36
N ALA A 383 11.63 -28.56 10.41
CA ALA A 383 12.49 -28.05 11.48
C ALA A 383 13.89 -27.65 10.99
N ALA A 384 14.43 -28.39 10.00
CA ALA A 384 15.72 -28.08 9.41
C ALA A 384 15.69 -26.77 8.61
N GLU A 385 14.62 -26.51 7.86
CA GLU A 385 14.43 -25.26 7.12
C GLU A 385 14.29 -24.06 8.05
N LEU A 386 13.48 -24.18 9.11
CA LEU A 386 13.31 -23.11 10.10
C LEU A 386 14.63 -22.78 10.81
N ALA A 387 15.36 -23.81 11.28
CA ALA A 387 16.65 -23.65 11.93
C ALA A 387 17.66 -22.94 11.01
N LEU A 388 17.72 -23.32 9.72
CA LEU A 388 18.62 -22.72 8.75
C LEU A 388 18.39 -21.21 8.59
N VAL A 389 17.12 -20.76 8.53
CA VAL A 389 16.80 -19.33 8.45
C VAL A 389 17.19 -18.60 9.73
N GLN A 390 16.89 -19.20 10.89
CA GLN A 390 17.24 -18.64 12.20
C GLN A 390 18.76 -18.49 12.36
N GLU A 391 19.54 -19.51 12.04
CA GLU A 391 21.00 -19.50 12.07
C GLU A 391 21.58 -18.41 11.16
N ALA A 392 21.09 -18.29 9.92
CA ALA A 392 21.57 -17.29 8.98
C ALA A 392 21.26 -15.87 9.45
N CYS A 393 20.10 -15.62 10.02
CA CYS A 393 19.74 -14.31 10.57
C CYS A 393 20.55 -14.00 11.83
N ALA A 394 20.75 -14.97 12.72
CA ALA A 394 21.58 -14.81 13.93
C ALA A 394 23.03 -14.48 13.57
N ALA A 395 23.60 -15.15 12.57
CA ALA A 395 24.94 -14.87 12.05
C ALA A 395 25.05 -13.44 11.46
N TYR A 396 23.94 -12.90 10.96
CA TYR A 396 23.87 -11.52 10.48
C TYR A 396 23.54 -10.50 11.59
N GLY A 397 23.31 -10.94 12.82
CA GLY A 397 22.95 -10.09 13.96
C GLY A 397 21.47 -9.66 13.97
N ALA A 398 20.61 -10.35 13.25
CA ALA A 398 19.18 -10.07 13.19
C ALA A 398 18.38 -11.04 14.09
N GLU A 399 17.43 -10.50 14.83
CA GLU A 399 16.51 -11.26 15.65
C GLU A 399 15.40 -11.86 14.81
N VAL A 400 15.09 -13.15 15.03
CA VAL A 400 14.01 -13.87 14.35
C VAL A 400 13.02 -14.37 15.37
N ALA A 401 11.73 -14.17 15.10
CA ALA A 401 10.64 -14.77 15.84
C ALA A 401 9.74 -15.60 14.91
N LEU A 402 9.32 -16.78 15.35
CA LEU A 402 8.32 -17.56 14.64
C LEU A 402 6.95 -16.88 14.75
N SER A 403 6.19 -16.91 13.67
CA SER A 403 4.83 -16.39 13.60
C SER A 403 3.87 -17.48 13.15
N GLU A 404 2.95 -17.85 14.00
CA GLU A 404 1.89 -18.84 13.76
C GLU A 404 0.50 -18.22 13.93
N VAL A 405 0.39 -16.90 13.70
CA VAL A 405 -0.82 -16.11 13.98
C VAL A 405 -2.02 -16.52 13.13
N TRP A 406 -1.78 -17.05 11.93
CA TRP A 406 -2.87 -17.55 11.08
C TRP A 406 -3.65 -18.67 11.78
N GLU A 407 -2.98 -19.61 12.41
CA GLU A 407 -3.58 -20.77 13.08
C GLU A 407 -4.02 -20.48 14.52
N LYS A 408 -3.23 -19.65 15.25
CA LYS A 408 -3.33 -19.53 16.71
C LYS A 408 -3.73 -18.13 17.20
N GLY A 409 -4.03 -17.19 16.28
CA GLY A 409 -4.33 -15.80 16.64
C GLY A 409 -3.20 -15.15 17.44
N SER A 410 -3.53 -14.35 18.43
CA SER A 410 -2.55 -13.66 19.29
C SER A 410 -1.54 -14.59 19.97
N ARG A 411 -1.95 -15.81 20.33
CA ARG A 411 -1.05 -16.79 20.96
C ARG A 411 0.10 -17.19 20.05
N GLY A 412 -0.14 -17.22 18.73
CA GLY A 412 0.88 -17.54 17.72
C GLY A 412 1.86 -16.42 17.43
N GLY A 413 1.63 -15.21 17.93
CA GLY A 413 2.48 -14.03 17.72
C GLY A 413 3.22 -13.53 18.96
N MET A 414 3.14 -14.23 20.09
CA MET A 414 3.72 -13.76 21.36
C MET A 414 5.24 -13.58 21.29
N GLU A 415 5.95 -14.52 20.66
CA GLU A 415 7.39 -14.41 20.46
C GLU A 415 7.76 -13.17 19.62
N LEU A 416 7.01 -12.93 18.55
CA LEU A 416 7.18 -11.74 17.71
C LEU A 416 6.89 -10.45 18.50
N ALA A 417 5.84 -10.43 19.32
CA ALA A 417 5.50 -9.28 20.15
C ALA A 417 6.63 -8.94 21.14
N TYR A 418 7.20 -9.93 21.81
CA TYR A 418 8.37 -9.71 22.67
C TYR A 418 9.60 -9.22 21.88
N GLY A 419 9.86 -9.80 20.71
CA GLY A 419 10.94 -9.34 19.82
C GLY A 419 10.78 -7.88 19.41
N VAL A 420 9.56 -7.47 19.04
CA VAL A 420 9.24 -6.07 18.70
C VAL A 420 9.41 -5.15 19.91
N LEU A 421 8.96 -5.54 21.11
CA LEU A 421 9.16 -4.73 22.31
C LEU A 421 10.66 -4.51 22.60
N ARG A 422 11.50 -5.55 22.45
CA ARG A 422 12.96 -5.40 22.56
C ARG A 422 13.56 -4.50 21.47
N ALA A 423 13.04 -4.60 20.25
CA ALA A 423 13.51 -3.75 19.15
C ALA A 423 13.19 -2.26 19.39
N LEU A 424 12.06 -1.96 20.01
CA LEU A 424 11.66 -0.59 20.38
C LEU A 424 12.55 0.06 21.45
N GLU A 425 13.34 -0.73 22.18
CA GLU A 425 14.32 -0.25 23.17
C GLU A 425 15.69 0.04 22.54
N ARG A 426 15.92 -0.38 21.30
CA ARG A 426 17.19 -0.16 20.60
C ARG A 426 17.27 1.27 20.06
N GLU A 427 18.50 1.75 19.86
CA GLU A 427 18.73 3.04 19.22
C GLU A 427 18.15 3.10 17.80
N ASN A 428 17.49 4.21 17.49
CA ASN A 428 16.87 4.48 16.21
C ASN A 428 17.59 5.62 15.50
N HIS A 429 18.25 5.31 14.41
CA HIS A 429 19.00 6.24 13.57
C HIS A 429 18.32 6.47 12.21
N PHE A 430 16.97 6.57 12.22
CA PHE A 430 16.19 6.73 11.00
C PHE A 430 16.71 7.86 10.10
N ARG A 431 16.94 7.51 8.85
CA ARG A 431 17.33 8.41 7.77
C ARG A 431 16.71 7.97 6.44
N PHE A 432 16.62 8.90 5.50
CA PHE A 432 16.12 8.62 4.16
C PHE A 432 17.21 7.99 3.27
N ALA A 433 16.79 7.25 2.23
CA ALA A 433 17.72 6.62 1.30
C ALA A 433 18.50 7.66 0.46
N TYR A 434 17.92 8.83 0.22
CA TYR A 434 18.53 9.91 -0.56
C TYR A 434 18.10 11.29 -0.05
N ASP A 435 18.86 12.32 -0.39
CA ASP A 435 18.49 13.72 -0.15
C ASP A 435 17.47 14.19 -1.20
N ALA A 436 16.40 14.85 -0.75
CA ALA A 436 15.35 15.39 -1.63
C ALA A 436 15.87 16.50 -2.57
N ALA A 437 16.96 17.19 -2.21
CA ALA A 437 17.57 18.24 -3.03
C ALA A 437 18.33 17.72 -4.24
N LEU A 438 18.65 16.42 -4.29
CA LEU A 438 19.34 15.81 -5.44
C LEU A 438 18.51 15.93 -6.73
N PRO A 439 19.15 16.00 -7.91
CA PRO A 439 18.48 15.81 -9.19
C PRO A 439 17.72 14.48 -9.28
N ILE A 440 16.70 14.41 -10.12
CA ILE A 440 15.87 13.19 -10.30
C ILE A 440 16.75 11.97 -10.62
N ARG A 441 17.70 12.12 -11.54
CA ARG A 441 18.61 11.04 -11.96
C ARG A 441 19.46 10.53 -10.79
N ASP A 442 19.94 11.41 -9.92
CA ASP A 442 20.77 11.05 -8.76
C ASP A 442 19.95 10.36 -7.67
N LYS A 443 18.67 10.74 -7.46
CA LYS A 443 17.74 10.04 -6.58
C LYS A 443 17.49 8.61 -7.04
N LEU A 444 17.25 8.41 -8.34
CA LEU A 444 17.07 7.09 -8.95
C LEU A 444 18.33 6.24 -8.84
N LEU A 445 19.49 6.84 -9.07
CA LEU A 445 20.78 6.16 -8.91
C LEU A 445 21.02 5.76 -7.44
N ALA A 446 20.75 6.64 -6.49
CA ALA A 446 20.89 6.36 -5.06
C ALA A 446 20.01 5.18 -4.63
N LEU A 447 18.73 5.14 -5.03
CA LEU A 447 17.85 3.99 -4.75
C LEU A 447 18.38 2.71 -5.38
N THR A 448 18.78 2.78 -6.65
CA THR A 448 19.28 1.63 -7.39
C THR A 448 20.50 1.02 -6.70
N GLN A 449 21.46 1.84 -6.30
CA GLN A 449 22.70 1.35 -5.68
C GLN A 449 22.51 0.94 -4.22
N ARG A 450 21.84 1.77 -3.43
CA ARG A 450 21.74 1.56 -1.98
C ARG A 450 20.70 0.52 -1.62
N VAL A 451 19.49 0.62 -2.20
CA VAL A 451 18.33 -0.20 -1.82
C VAL A 451 18.25 -1.46 -2.69
N TYR A 452 18.34 -1.33 -4.01
CA TYR A 452 18.12 -2.47 -4.91
C TYR A 452 19.37 -3.32 -5.15
N GLY A 453 20.57 -2.74 -5.10
CA GLY A 453 21.84 -3.46 -5.35
C GLY A 453 22.29 -3.41 -6.80
N GLY A 454 21.67 -2.59 -7.63
CA GLY A 454 22.12 -2.33 -8.99
C GLY A 454 23.35 -1.42 -9.04
N ARG A 455 24.00 -1.40 -10.19
CA ARG A 455 25.21 -0.62 -10.45
C ARG A 455 24.90 0.78 -10.98
N ASN A 456 23.92 0.88 -11.87
CA ASN A 456 23.62 2.11 -12.61
C ASN A 456 22.14 2.13 -13.06
N VAL A 457 21.71 3.28 -13.58
CA VAL A 457 20.39 3.50 -14.18
C VAL A 457 20.58 3.86 -15.65
N ALA A 458 19.81 3.20 -16.51
CA ALA A 458 19.68 3.56 -17.92
C ALA A 458 18.31 4.21 -18.17
N TYR A 459 18.24 5.09 -19.13
CA TYR A 459 17.02 5.81 -19.50
C TYR A 459 16.72 5.61 -20.98
N THR A 460 15.44 5.43 -21.34
CA THR A 460 15.02 5.58 -22.72
C THR A 460 15.04 7.06 -23.09
N GLU A 461 15.09 7.38 -24.41
CA GLU A 461 15.02 8.77 -24.86
C GLU A 461 13.75 9.50 -24.39
N GLU A 462 12.62 8.79 -24.26
CA GLU A 462 11.37 9.34 -23.72
C GLU A 462 11.53 9.72 -22.25
N ALA A 463 12.06 8.80 -21.44
CA ALA A 463 12.27 9.03 -20.02
C ALA A 463 13.26 10.16 -19.76
N ASP A 464 14.32 10.23 -20.56
CA ASP A 464 15.39 11.24 -20.41
C ASP A 464 14.86 12.65 -20.71
N ARG A 465 14.13 12.81 -21.83
CA ARG A 465 13.46 14.07 -22.17
C ARG A 465 12.43 14.51 -21.14
N GLU A 466 11.64 13.55 -20.60
CA GLU A 466 10.62 13.89 -19.60
C GLU A 466 11.25 14.29 -18.26
N ILE A 467 12.38 13.70 -17.85
CA ILE A 467 13.12 14.14 -16.65
C ILE A 467 13.58 15.60 -16.80
N ASP A 468 14.14 15.96 -17.95
CA ASP A 468 14.58 17.34 -18.21
C ASP A 468 13.40 18.31 -18.18
N ARG A 469 12.31 17.96 -18.87
CA ARG A 469 11.07 18.74 -18.88
C ARG A 469 10.50 18.94 -17.47
N LEU A 470 10.40 17.89 -16.66
CA LEU A 470 9.90 18.00 -15.29
C LEU A 470 10.82 18.83 -14.41
N THR A 471 12.12 18.80 -14.66
CA THR A 471 13.09 19.64 -13.95
C THR A 471 12.91 21.11 -14.30
N GLU A 472 12.74 21.45 -15.60
CA GLU A 472 12.45 22.80 -16.08
C GLU A 472 11.12 23.35 -15.54
N LEU A 473 10.10 22.50 -15.39
CA LEU A 473 8.80 22.82 -14.79
C LEU A 473 8.85 22.95 -13.26
N GLY A 474 10.02 22.78 -12.63
CA GLY A 474 10.21 22.97 -11.19
C GLY A 474 9.91 21.74 -10.32
N PHE A 475 9.67 20.56 -10.89
CA PHE A 475 9.37 19.33 -10.14
C PHE A 475 10.62 18.55 -9.69
N GLY A 476 11.83 19.02 -10.02
CA GLY A 476 13.09 18.32 -9.71
C GLY A 476 13.31 18.00 -8.23
N GLY A 477 12.74 18.79 -7.31
CA GLY A 477 12.83 18.60 -5.86
C GLY A 477 11.90 17.52 -5.28
N LEU A 478 10.95 16.98 -6.05
CA LEU A 478 10.01 15.97 -5.57
C LEU A 478 10.71 14.61 -5.33
N PRO A 479 10.26 13.81 -4.32
CA PRO A 479 10.71 12.43 -4.15
C PRO A 479 10.33 11.57 -5.35
N VAL A 480 11.05 10.46 -5.55
CA VAL A 480 10.82 9.53 -6.64
C VAL A 480 10.13 8.25 -6.16
N CYS A 481 9.18 7.77 -6.94
CA CYS A 481 8.45 6.54 -6.76
C CYS A 481 8.83 5.59 -7.91
N VAL A 482 9.71 4.62 -7.64
CA VAL A 482 10.10 3.64 -8.66
C VAL A 482 9.01 2.59 -8.81
N ALA A 483 8.38 2.56 -9.98
CA ALA A 483 7.39 1.58 -10.37
C ALA A 483 8.10 0.41 -11.08
N LYS A 484 8.34 -0.67 -10.35
CA LYS A 484 9.03 -1.88 -10.82
C LYS A 484 8.29 -3.15 -10.44
N THR A 485 8.75 -4.30 -10.94
CA THR A 485 8.25 -5.60 -10.52
C THR A 485 8.42 -5.80 -9.01
N GLN A 486 7.44 -6.44 -8.38
CA GLN A 486 7.50 -6.81 -6.97
C GLN A 486 8.28 -8.11 -6.71
N TYR A 487 8.58 -8.88 -7.74
CA TYR A 487 9.16 -10.23 -7.62
C TYR A 487 10.69 -10.26 -7.60
N SER A 488 11.33 -9.14 -7.80
CA SER A 488 12.80 -9.01 -7.80
C SER A 488 13.24 -7.67 -7.20
N LEU A 489 14.44 -7.61 -6.68
CA LEU A 489 15.12 -6.35 -6.35
C LEU A 489 15.45 -5.53 -7.62
N SER A 490 15.60 -6.18 -8.78
CA SER A 490 15.79 -5.50 -10.07
C SER A 490 14.45 -5.18 -10.77
N ASP A 491 14.51 -4.61 -11.96
CA ASP A 491 13.39 -4.42 -12.87
C ASP A 491 13.04 -5.68 -13.70
N ASP A 492 13.85 -6.73 -13.61
CA ASP A 492 13.64 -8.01 -14.27
C ASP A 492 13.09 -9.04 -13.26
N PRO A 493 11.82 -9.52 -13.43
CA PRO A 493 11.19 -10.45 -12.50
C PRO A 493 11.84 -11.84 -12.48
N THR A 494 12.71 -12.17 -13.46
CA THR A 494 13.42 -13.45 -13.52
C THR A 494 14.69 -13.48 -12.68
N LYS A 495 15.21 -12.31 -12.28
CA LYS A 495 16.38 -12.18 -11.41
C LYS A 495 15.98 -12.37 -9.96
N LEU A 496 15.93 -13.63 -9.53
CA LEU A 496 15.55 -14.01 -8.17
C LEU A 496 16.69 -13.82 -7.17
N GLY A 497 16.40 -14.02 -5.88
CA GLY A 497 17.38 -13.90 -4.80
C GLY A 497 17.78 -12.46 -4.52
N ALA A 498 19.08 -12.19 -4.46
CA ALA A 498 19.65 -10.87 -4.25
C ALA A 498 20.55 -10.47 -5.43
N PRO A 499 19.97 -10.16 -6.60
CA PRO A 499 20.75 -9.74 -7.76
C PRO A 499 21.60 -8.50 -7.44
N GLN A 500 22.80 -8.45 -8.02
CA GLN A 500 23.76 -7.36 -7.85
C GLN A 500 24.25 -6.87 -9.22
N ASP A 501 24.82 -5.67 -9.24
CA ASP A 501 25.51 -5.08 -10.39
C ASP A 501 24.68 -4.97 -11.68
N PHE A 502 23.35 -5.06 -11.59
CA PHE A 502 22.46 -4.87 -12.73
C PHE A 502 22.28 -3.37 -13.03
N ILE A 503 21.77 -3.07 -14.22
CA ILE A 503 21.35 -1.75 -14.64
C ILE A 503 19.83 -1.69 -14.54
N LEU A 504 19.30 -0.74 -13.79
CA LEU A 504 17.86 -0.45 -13.74
C LEU A 504 17.48 0.37 -14.97
N THR A 505 16.50 -0.05 -15.75
CA THR A 505 16.07 0.68 -16.95
C THR A 505 14.79 1.45 -16.70
N VAL A 506 14.85 2.77 -16.68
CA VAL A 506 13.67 3.65 -16.60
C VAL A 506 13.15 3.90 -18.02
N ARG A 507 11.92 3.46 -18.28
CA ARG A 507 11.30 3.55 -19.62
C ARG A 507 10.47 4.80 -19.78
N LYS A 508 9.80 5.25 -18.73
CA LYS A 508 8.92 6.41 -18.72
C LYS A 508 8.91 7.09 -17.37
N VAL A 509 8.74 8.40 -17.37
CA VAL A 509 8.61 9.19 -16.15
C VAL A 509 7.33 10.01 -16.23
N LYS A 510 6.66 10.21 -15.10
CA LYS A 510 5.51 11.12 -14.97
C LYS A 510 5.50 11.76 -13.60
N VAL A 511 4.89 12.93 -13.48
CA VAL A 511 4.68 13.58 -12.19
C VAL A 511 3.26 13.33 -11.69
N SER A 512 3.12 13.03 -10.40
CA SER A 512 1.87 13.11 -9.63
C SER A 512 1.94 14.37 -8.78
N ALA A 513 1.61 15.50 -9.39
CA ALA A 513 1.87 16.85 -8.86
C ALA A 513 1.04 17.16 -7.61
N GLY A 514 -0.20 16.68 -7.54
CA GLY A 514 -1.06 16.78 -6.37
C GLY A 514 -0.56 15.92 -5.21
N ALA A 515 -0.17 14.68 -5.50
CA ALA A 515 0.40 13.77 -4.52
C ALA A 515 1.81 14.20 -4.08
N GLY A 516 2.57 14.86 -4.96
CA GLY A 516 3.89 15.42 -4.66
C GLY A 516 5.02 14.42 -4.79
N PHE A 517 5.02 13.58 -5.83
CA PHE A 517 6.13 12.69 -6.18
C PHE A 517 6.22 12.44 -7.69
N ILE A 518 7.38 11.98 -8.14
CA ILE A 518 7.65 11.58 -9.52
C ILE A 518 7.59 10.07 -9.61
N VAL A 519 6.87 9.53 -10.59
CA VAL A 519 6.80 8.09 -10.88
C VAL A 519 7.77 7.75 -11.99
N ALA A 520 8.73 6.88 -11.71
CA ALA A 520 9.67 6.33 -12.68
C ALA A 520 9.28 4.87 -13.00
N LEU A 521 8.79 4.62 -14.21
CA LEU A 521 8.35 3.30 -14.66
C LEU A 521 9.53 2.54 -15.29
N THR A 522 9.83 1.37 -14.76
CA THR A 522 10.94 0.51 -15.23
C THR A 522 10.49 -0.64 -16.11
N GLY A 523 9.18 -0.84 -16.27
CA GLY A 523 8.57 -1.89 -17.08
C GLY A 523 7.12 -1.56 -17.43
N ASP A 524 6.43 -2.53 -18.01
CA ASP A 524 5.01 -2.42 -18.34
C ASP A 524 4.18 -2.59 -17.06
N ILE A 525 4.06 -1.51 -16.30
CA ILE A 525 3.26 -1.49 -15.08
C ILE A 525 1.82 -1.15 -15.44
N LEU A 526 0.93 -2.11 -15.23
CA LEU A 526 -0.48 -1.95 -15.58
C LEU A 526 -1.22 -1.19 -14.47
N THR A 527 -1.82 -0.06 -14.86
CA THR A 527 -2.72 0.72 -14.01
C THR A 527 -4.17 0.27 -14.11
N MET A 528 -4.47 -0.65 -15.04
CA MET A 528 -5.73 -1.36 -15.17
C MET A 528 -5.46 -2.86 -15.28
N PRO A 529 -5.50 -3.62 -14.18
CA PRO A 529 -5.36 -5.08 -14.22
C PRO A 529 -6.49 -5.74 -15.00
N GLY A 530 -6.28 -6.96 -15.47
CA GLY A 530 -7.34 -7.78 -16.04
C GLY A 530 -7.74 -8.90 -15.09
N LEU A 531 -8.96 -9.39 -15.19
CA LEU A 531 -9.38 -10.62 -14.51
C LEU A 531 -8.52 -11.80 -15.00
N PRO A 532 -8.17 -12.76 -14.12
CA PRO A 532 -7.45 -13.98 -14.49
C PRO A 532 -8.36 -14.94 -15.27
N LYS A 533 -7.79 -16.08 -15.69
CA LYS A 533 -8.55 -17.11 -16.40
C LYS A 533 -9.72 -17.66 -15.55
N THR A 534 -9.49 -17.81 -14.25
CA THR A 534 -10.48 -18.23 -13.27
C THR A 534 -10.48 -17.16 -12.17
N PRO A 535 -11.38 -16.16 -12.23
CA PRO A 535 -11.46 -15.10 -11.23
C PRO A 535 -12.10 -15.62 -9.94
N ALA A 536 -11.74 -15.04 -8.79
CA ALA A 536 -12.37 -15.34 -7.51
C ALA A 536 -13.89 -15.10 -7.53
N ALA A 537 -14.35 -14.19 -8.39
CA ALA A 537 -15.77 -13.92 -8.61
C ALA A 537 -16.61 -15.14 -8.97
N GLU A 538 -16.00 -16.20 -9.56
CA GLU A 538 -16.75 -17.44 -9.89
C GLU A 538 -17.12 -18.28 -8.66
N ALA A 539 -16.42 -18.08 -7.54
CA ALA A 539 -16.63 -18.82 -6.30
C ALA A 539 -17.42 -18.01 -5.24
N ILE A 540 -17.53 -16.70 -5.41
CA ILE A 540 -18.24 -15.82 -4.47
C ILE A 540 -19.74 -15.92 -4.74
N ASP A 541 -20.54 -16.20 -3.70
CA ASP A 541 -21.99 -16.30 -3.77
C ASP A 541 -22.63 -15.70 -2.50
N VAL A 542 -23.95 -15.49 -2.56
CA VAL A 542 -24.77 -15.00 -1.44
C VAL A 542 -26.05 -15.80 -1.35
N ASP A 543 -26.39 -16.29 -0.17
CA ASP A 543 -27.63 -17.03 0.05
C ASP A 543 -28.85 -16.10 0.23
N GLU A 544 -30.05 -16.69 0.36
CA GLU A 544 -31.30 -15.98 0.56
C GLU A 544 -31.37 -15.16 1.87
N ASN A 545 -30.52 -15.43 2.82
CA ASN A 545 -30.40 -14.72 4.10
C ASN A 545 -29.33 -13.61 4.06
N GLY A 546 -28.65 -13.44 2.91
CA GLY A 546 -27.59 -12.47 2.72
C GLY A 546 -26.24 -12.94 3.26
N VAL A 547 -26.05 -14.22 3.54
CA VAL A 547 -24.76 -14.78 4.00
C VAL A 547 -23.87 -15.02 2.79
N ILE A 548 -22.70 -14.40 2.81
CA ILE A 548 -21.72 -14.51 1.73
C ILE A 548 -20.85 -15.75 1.91
N SER A 549 -20.56 -16.43 0.82
CA SER A 549 -19.64 -17.58 0.74
C SER A 549 -18.58 -17.35 -0.34
N GLY A 550 -17.50 -18.12 -0.30
CA GLY A 550 -16.44 -18.06 -1.32
C GLY A 550 -15.59 -16.78 -1.30
N LEU A 551 -15.77 -15.91 -0.33
CA LEU A 551 -14.94 -14.72 -0.11
C LEU A 551 -13.73 -15.12 0.77
N PHE A 552 -12.83 -15.92 0.19
CA PHE A 552 -11.58 -16.47 0.80
C PHE A 552 -11.74 -17.45 1.95
#